data_1968e92146752ac3b867d2dcc14bcc23
#
_entry.id   1968e92146752ac3b867d2dcc14bcc23
#
_cell.length_a   1.000
_cell.length_b   1.000
_cell.length_c   1.000
_cell.angle_alpha   90.00
_cell.angle_beta   90.00
_cell.angle_gamma   90.00
#
_symmetry.space_group_name_H-M   'P 1'
#
loop_
_entity.id
_entity.type
_entity.pdbx_description
1 polymer ?
#
loop_
_entity_poly.entity_id
_entity_poly.type
_entity_poly.pdbx_seq_one_letter_code
_entity_poly.pdbx_strand_id
1 'polypeptide(L)'
;SLNENRIFSGRLTYDKGAAIVHSMRYMINNDSQFFQILRDFQNTFADGTAYGVDFKNALETASGIDFTAFFEQWYFGQGYPTYAIQWQQSGAHLLLEINHTASRPNITPTFTNDLDVKFQRIGLPDTTIRFSINSNSEFYTINNIGEITGSIMIDPDNWIINANGSIIETNTLNINSVENESLNIDIVPNPSDGIFWIQNLNSKAEITVRDMNGKIRKKLQLNPGQSIDIKDVGKGTYLI
;
A
#
# COMPACT_ATOMS: atom_id res chain seq x y z
N SER A 1 -15.75 -33.58 4.78
CA SER A 1 -14.98 -34.75 5.21
C SER A 1 -13.50 -34.40 5.17
N LEU A 2 -12.80 -34.66 6.25
CA LEU A 2 -11.35 -34.52 6.34
C LEU A 2 -10.74 -35.59 5.44
N ASN A 3 -10.25 -35.18 4.27
CA ASN A 3 -9.53 -36.08 3.37
C ASN A 3 -8.04 -36.02 3.75
N GLU A 4 -7.50 -37.12 4.29
CA GLU A 4 -6.12 -37.23 4.74
C GLU A 4 -5.11 -36.85 3.64
N ASN A 5 -5.35 -37.25 2.40
CA ASN A 5 -4.50 -36.90 1.27
C ASN A 5 -4.44 -35.38 1.01
N ARG A 6 -5.49 -34.63 1.41
CA ARG A 6 -5.49 -33.16 1.32
C ARG A 6 -4.76 -32.52 2.50
N ILE A 7 -4.93 -33.07 3.71
CA ILE A 7 -4.26 -32.58 4.92
C ILE A 7 -2.75 -32.73 4.79
N PHE A 8 -2.28 -33.85 4.24
CA PHE A 8 -0.85 -34.13 4.04
C PHE A 8 -0.38 -33.87 2.60
N SER A 9 -1.09 -33.02 1.85
CA SER A 9 -0.66 -32.62 0.52
C SER A 9 0.64 -31.81 0.60
N GLY A 10 1.72 -32.32 0.00
CA GLY A 10 3.02 -31.64 -0.06
C GLY A 10 2.85 -30.18 -0.52
N ARG A 11 2.20 -30.00 -1.66
CA ARG A 11 2.02 -28.67 -2.27
C ARG A 11 1.11 -27.73 -1.48
N LEU A 12 0.03 -28.23 -0.86
CA LEU A 12 -0.96 -27.36 -0.19
C LEU A 12 -0.58 -27.08 1.26
N THR A 13 -0.13 -28.08 1.98
CA THR A 13 0.12 -27.96 3.42
C THR A 13 1.57 -27.53 3.71
N TYR A 14 2.54 -28.14 3.02
CA TYR A 14 3.94 -27.85 3.28
C TYR A 14 4.48 -26.71 2.43
N ASP A 15 4.42 -26.79 1.11
CA ASP A 15 5.02 -25.78 0.23
C ASP A 15 4.31 -24.43 0.34
N LYS A 16 2.96 -24.43 0.29
CA LYS A 16 2.18 -23.18 0.48
C LYS A 16 2.38 -22.64 1.90
N GLY A 17 2.40 -23.51 2.92
CA GLY A 17 2.62 -23.10 4.30
C GLY A 17 3.98 -22.41 4.48
N ALA A 18 5.03 -23.01 3.94
CA ALA A 18 6.37 -22.42 3.96
C ALA A 18 6.43 -21.06 3.23
N ALA A 19 5.81 -20.96 2.05
CA ALA A 19 5.77 -19.73 1.27
C ALA A 19 4.98 -18.61 2.00
N ILE A 20 3.87 -18.94 2.69
CA ILE A 20 3.11 -17.98 3.50
C ILE A 20 3.97 -17.47 4.67
N VAL A 21 4.67 -18.36 5.38
CA VAL A 21 5.58 -17.98 6.48
C VAL A 21 6.73 -17.09 5.96
N HIS A 22 7.24 -17.40 4.77
CA HIS A 22 8.25 -16.58 4.09
C HIS A 22 7.73 -15.18 3.75
N SER A 23 6.48 -15.07 3.28
CA SER A 23 5.82 -13.77 3.03
C SER A 23 5.60 -12.96 4.32
N MET A 24 5.32 -13.62 5.46
CA MET A 24 5.24 -12.94 6.76
C MET A 24 6.59 -12.35 7.18
N ARG A 25 7.71 -13.08 6.95
CA ARG A 25 9.06 -12.57 7.15
C ARG A 25 9.32 -11.31 6.31
N TYR A 26 8.88 -11.32 5.06
CA TYR A 26 8.97 -10.17 4.16
C TYR A 26 8.20 -8.96 4.69
N MET A 27 6.97 -9.14 5.18
CA MET A 27 6.16 -8.06 5.76
C MET A 27 6.79 -7.47 7.03
N ILE A 28 7.37 -8.30 7.90
CA ILE A 28 8.06 -7.84 9.12
C ILE A 28 9.33 -7.07 8.77
N ASN A 29 9.98 -7.41 7.66
CA ASN A 29 11.18 -6.74 7.14
C ASN A 29 12.31 -6.57 8.18
N ASN A 30 12.38 -7.50 9.11
CA ASN A 30 13.40 -7.58 10.18
C ASN A 30 13.64 -9.03 10.54
N ASP A 31 14.70 -9.61 10.00
CA ASP A 31 15.05 -11.02 10.19
C ASP A 31 15.26 -11.40 11.65
N SER A 32 15.96 -10.56 12.40
CA SER A 32 16.23 -10.84 13.81
C SER A 32 14.93 -10.93 14.62
N GLN A 33 14.01 -10.02 14.37
CA GLN A 33 12.69 -9.99 15.01
C GLN A 33 11.86 -11.21 14.56
N PHE A 34 11.79 -11.47 13.26
CA PHE A 34 11.02 -12.59 12.73
C PHE A 34 11.48 -13.93 13.31
N PHE A 35 12.78 -14.22 13.30
CA PHE A 35 13.30 -15.46 13.87
C PHE A 35 13.19 -15.52 15.40
N GLN A 36 13.17 -14.38 16.08
CA GLN A 36 12.88 -14.36 17.51
C GLN A 36 11.43 -14.73 17.78
N ILE A 37 10.48 -14.17 17.01
CA ILE A 37 9.05 -14.53 17.12
C ILE A 37 8.84 -16.04 16.93
N LEU A 38 9.50 -16.64 15.94
CA LEU A 38 9.40 -18.10 15.74
C LEU A 38 9.90 -18.89 16.95
N ARG A 39 11.03 -18.51 17.53
CA ARG A 39 11.58 -19.18 18.74
C ARG A 39 10.65 -19.03 19.94
N ASP A 40 10.14 -17.83 20.17
CA ASP A 40 9.25 -17.52 21.29
C ASP A 40 7.92 -18.26 21.14
N PHE A 41 7.38 -18.31 19.94
CA PHE A 41 6.18 -19.10 19.62
C PHE A 41 6.40 -20.61 19.91
N GLN A 42 7.51 -21.19 19.44
CA GLN A 42 7.85 -22.58 19.71
C GLN A 42 8.00 -22.86 21.21
N ASN A 43 8.66 -21.96 21.94
CA ASN A 43 8.82 -22.09 23.39
C ASN A 43 7.50 -21.99 24.16
N THR A 44 6.63 -21.08 23.72
CA THR A 44 5.31 -20.85 24.35
C THR A 44 4.39 -22.06 24.21
N PHE A 45 4.46 -22.75 23.07
CA PHE A 45 3.61 -23.90 22.77
C PHE A 45 4.36 -25.25 22.83
N ALA A 46 5.55 -25.26 23.45
CA ALA A 46 6.30 -26.50 23.68
C ALA A 46 5.44 -27.49 24.49
N ASP A 47 5.44 -28.76 24.04
CA ASP A 47 4.65 -29.83 24.64
C ASP A 47 3.12 -29.60 24.66
N GLY A 48 2.63 -28.61 23.88
CA GLY A 48 1.23 -28.23 23.74
C GLY A 48 0.73 -28.32 22.29
N THR A 49 -0.41 -27.68 22.07
CA THR A 49 -1.01 -27.52 20.73
C THR A 49 -1.19 -26.04 20.42
N ALA A 50 -0.98 -25.67 19.16
CA ALA A 50 -1.20 -24.31 18.68
C ALA A 50 -2.06 -24.34 17.40
N TYR A 51 -2.85 -23.29 17.22
CA TYR A 51 -3.61 -23.03 16.00
C TYR A 51 -2.94 -21.91 15.17
N GLY A 52 -3.33 -21.80 13.91
CA GLY A 52 -2.84 -20.69 13.06
C GLY A 52 -3.13 -19.31 13.63
N VAL A 53 -4.25 -19.15 14.35
CA VAL A 53 -4.61 -17.88 15.02
C VAL A 53 -3.66 -17.55 16.18
N ASP A 54 -3.12 -18.54 16.89
CA ASP A 54 -2.15 -18.31 17.96
C ASP A 54 -0.84 -17.77 17.36
N PHE A 55 -0.44 -18.30 16.21
CA PHE A 55 0.72 -17.79 15.48
C PHE A 55 0.49 -16.36 14.96
N LYS A 56 -0.71 -16.06 14.41
CA LYS A 56 -1.11 -14.70 14.04
C LYS A 56 -0.93 -13.74 15.21
N ASN A 57 -1.50 -14.07 16.37
CA ASN A 57 -1.46 -13.22 17.57
C ASN A 57 -0.01 -13.00 18.06
N ALA A 58 0.84 -14.03 17.99
CA ALA A 58 2.25 -13.89 18.32
C ALA A 58 2.98 -12.94 17.37
N LEU A 59 2.74 -13.03 16.06
CA LEU A 59 3.28 -12.11 15.06
C LEU A 59 2.85 -10.68 15.32
N GLU A 60 1.55 -10.44 15.50
CA GLU A 60 0.98 -9.10 15.75
C GLU A 60 1.50 -8.47 17.04
N THR A 61 1.52 -9.26 18.12
CA THR A 61 1.99 -8.78 19.42
C THR A 61 3.46 -8.35 19.38
N ALA A 62 4.30 -9.13 18.72
CA ALA A 62 5.73 -8.89 18.73
C ALA A 62 6.19 -7.91 17.63
N SER A 63 5.51 -7.86 16.48
CA SER A 63 5.87 -6.96 15.37
C SER A 63 5.15 -5.62 15.39
N GLY A 64 3.97 -5.56 16.00
CA GLY A 64 3.07 -4.40 15.93
C GLY A 64 2.36 -4.24 14.58
N ILE A 65 2.50 -5.23 13.66
CA ILE A 65 1.88 -5.24 12.33
C ILE A 65 0.55 -5.99 12.42
N ASP A 66 -0.51 -5.44 11.84
CA ASP A 66 -1.80 -6.13 11.70
C ASP A 66 -1.74 -7.16 10.57
N PHE A 67 -1.86 -8.44 10.90
CA PHE A 67 -1.89 -9.55 9.95
C PHE A 67 -3.33 -10.02 9.62
N THR A 68 -4.36 -9.30 10.04
CA THR A 68 -5.76 -9.73 9.85
C THR A 68 -6.08 -9.94 8.37
N ALA A 69 -5.86 -8.91 7.53
CA ALA A 69 -6.12 -9.01 6.09
C ALA A 69 -5.26 -10.10 5.44
N PHE A 70 -4.00 -10.23 5.84
CA PHE A 70 -3.10 -11.27 5.33
C PHE A 70 -3.63 -12.68 5.63
N PHE A 71 -4.07 -12.94 6.87
CA PHE A 71 -4.62 -14.26 7.24
C PHE A 71 -5.92 -14.56 6.51
N GLU A 72 -6.82 -13.58 6.37
CA GLU A 72 -8.07 -13.75 5.62
C GLU A 72 -7.81 -14.13 4.15
N GLN A 73 -6.79 -13.54 3.54
CA GLN A 73 -6.48 -13.76 2.13
C GLN A 73 -5.62 -14.99 1.88
N TRP A 74 -4.59 -15.22 2.69
CA TRP A 74 -3.57 -16.22 2.42
C TRP A 74 -3.73 -17.52 3.21
N TYR A 75 -4.24 -17.45 4.44
CA TYR A 75 -4.46 -18.62 5.30
C TYR A 75 -5.85 -19.19 5.13
N PHE A 76 -6.89 -18.37 5.28
CA PHE A 76 -8.29 -18.79 5.10
C PHE A 76 -8.74 -18.72 3.63
N GLY A 77 -8.21 -17.79 2.85
CA GLY A 77 -8.52 -17.57 1.46
C GLY A 77 -7.89 -18.58 0.51
N GLN A 78 -8.14 -18.39 -0.77
CA GLN A 78 -7.64 -19.26 -1.83
C GLN A 78 -7.09 -18.45 -3.01
N GLY A 79 -6.11 -19.03 -3.69
CA GLY A 79 -5.54 -18.43 -4.88
C GLY A 79 -4.27 -17.63 -4.60
N TYR A 80 -3.93 -16.81 -5.57
CA TYR A 80 -2.76 -15.93 -5.58
C TYR A 80 -3.01 -14.79 -6.56
N PRO A 81 -2.31 -13.64 -6.43
CA PRO A 81 -2.38 -12.54 -7.38
C PRO A 81 -1.53 -12.80 -8.61
N THR A 82 -1.98 -12.30 -9.75
CA THR A 82 -1.17 -12.13 -10.97
C THR A 82 -0.96 -10.63 -11.15
N TYR A 83 0.27 -10.16 -11.02
CA TYR A 83 0.62 -8.75 -11.14
C TYR A 83 0.96 -8.38 -12.57
N ALA A 84 0.43 -7.25 -13.03
CA ALA A 84 0.75 -6.61 -14.30
C ALA A 84 1.15 -5.15 -14.04
N ILE A 85 2.10 -4.65 -14.83
CA ILE A 85 2.60 -3.28 -14.70
C ILE A 85 2.40 -2.56 -16.02
N GLN A 86 1.79 -1.38 -15.98
CA GLN A 86 1.89 -0.39 -17.02
C GLN A 86 2.77 0.76 -16.53
N TRP A 87 3.62 1.28 -17.40
CA TRP A 87 4.52 2.34 -17.01
C TRP A 87 4.76 3.34 -18.13
N GLN A 88 5.06 4.56 -17.73
CA GLN A 88 5.42 5.65 -18.62
C GLN A 88 6.55 6.46 -17.98
N GLN A 89 7.57 6.79 -18.77
CA GLN A 89 8.66 7.63 -18.29
C GLN A 89 8.66 8.98 -19.01
N SER A 90 8.85 10.06 -18.24
CA SER A 90 9.06 11.41 -18.75
C SER A 90 10.26 12.02 -18.02
N GLY A 91 11.40 12.05 -18.70
CA GLY A 91 12.67 12.43 -18.08
C GLY A 91 13.03 11.53 -16.90
N ALA A 92 13.25 12.11 -15.72
CA ALA A 92 13.59 11.37 -14.51
C ALA A 92 12.35 10.89 -13.70
N HIS A 93 11.14 11.14 -14.21
CA HIS A 93 9.89 10.77 -13.54
C HIS A 93 9.32 9.51 -14.17
N LEU A 94 9.00 8.52 -13.35
CA LEU A 94 8.33 7.29 -13.77
C LEU A 94 6.93 7.26 -13.17
N LEU A 95 5.96 7.11 -14.05
CA LEU A 95 4.57 6.81 -13.71
C LEU A 95 4.37 5.31 -13.80
N LEU A 96 3.72 4.73 -12.81
CA LEU A 96 3.54 3.30 -12.71
C LEU A 96 2.10 3.00 -12.30
N GLU A 97 1.45 2.10 -13.01
CA GLU A 97 0.22 1.46 -12.59
C GLU A 97 0.51 -0.02 -12.34
N ILE A 98 0.29 -0.46 -11.10
CA ILE A 98 0.40 -1.87 -10.71
C ILE A 98 -1.01 -2.41 -10.58
N ASN A 99 -1.35 -3.35 -11.45
CA ASN A 99 -2.63 -4.04 -11.44
C ASN A 99 -2.44 -5.47 -10.95
N HIS A 100 -3.41 -6.01 -10.21
CA HIS A 100 -3.44 -7.45 -10.00
C HIS A 100 -4.83 -8.05 -10.19
N THR A 101 -4.83 -9.29 -10.62
CA THR A 101 -6.02 -10.13 -10.73
C THR A 101 -5.83 -11.36 -9.86
N ALA A 102 -6.84 -11.67 -9.06
CA ALA A 102 -6.82 -12.87 -8.21
C ALA A 102 -7.16 -14.12 -9.04
N SER A 103 -6.42 -15.22 -8.82
CA SER A 103 -6.70 -16.50 -9.50
C SER A 103 -8.00 -17.17 -9.03
N ARG A 104 -8.58 -16.72 -7.90
CA ARG A 104 -9.85 -17.17 -7.34
C ARG A 104 -10.70 -15.98 -6.83
N PRO A 105 -11.14 -15.06 -7.72
CA PRO A 105 -11.73 -13.79 -7.31
C PRO A 105 -13.07 -13.93 -6.57
N ASN A 106 -13.79 -15.05 -6.76
CA ASN A 106 -15.02 -15.32 -6.03
C ASN A 106 -14.81 -15.70 -4.56
N ILE A 107 -13.56 -16.00 -4.16
CA ILE A 107 -13.20 -16.39 -2.77
C ILE A 107 -12.29 -15.33 -2.15
N THR A 108 -11.24 -14.95 -2.87
CA THR A 108 -10.29 -13.92 -2.47
C THR A 108 -10.19 -12.91 -3.63
N PRO A 109 -11.02 -11.86 -3.61
CA PRO A 109 -11.10 -10.92 -4.73
C PRO A 109 -9.89 -10.00 -4.83
N THR A 110 -9.22 -9.73 -3.72
CA THR A 110 -8.08 -8.80 -3.62
C THR A 110 -7.03 -9.40 -2.71
N PHE A 111 -5.76 -9.17 -3.04
CA PHE A 111 -4.62 -9.46 -2.18
C PHE A 111 -3.95 -8.15 -1.78
N THR A 112 -3.81 -7.93 -0.47
CA THR A 112 -3.13 -6.76 0.09
C THR A 112 -1.78 -7.21 0.67
N ASN A 113 -0.71 -6.69 0.13
CA ASN A 113 0.65 -7.02 0.55
C ASN A 113 1.64 -6.00 0.00
N ASP A 114 2.84 -5.99 0.52
CA ASP A 114 3.94 -5.31 -0.13
C ASP A 114 4.42 -6.08 -1.36
N LEU A 115 4.98 -5.36 -2.32
CA LEU A 115 5.52 -5.89 -3.57
C LEU A 115 6.81 -5.17 -3.92
N ASP A 116 7.91 -5.89 -3.98
CA ASP A 116 9.16 -5.36 -4.49
C ASP A 116 9.17 -5.40 -6.03
N VAL A 117 9.52 -4.26 -6.63
CA VAL A 117 9.70 -4.13 -8.08
C VAL A 117 11.09 -3.60 -8.36
N LYS A 118 11.85 -4.33 -9.16
CA LYS A 118 13.21 -3.95 -9.55
C LYS A 118 13.21 -3.30 -10.92
N PHE A 119 13.92 -2.17 -11.02
CA PHE A 119 14.11 -1.39 -12.25
C PHE A 119 15.58 -1.40 -12.65
N GLN A 120 15.85 -1.82 -13.89
CA GLN A 120 17.16 -1.61 -14.47
C GLN A 120 17.29 -0.18 -15.00
N ARG A 121 18.40 0.50 -14.69
CA ARG A 121 18.61 1.91 -15.01
C ARG A 121 19.80 2.09 -15.96
N ILE A 122 19.71 3.09 -16.85
CA ILE A 122 20.79 3.45 -17.76
C ILE A 122 21.83 4.26 -17.01
N GLY A 123 23.07 3.78 -16.99
CA GLY A 123 24.20 4.48 -16.37
C GLY A 123 24.18 4.56 -14.84
N LEU A 124 23.25 3.88 -14.19
CA LEU A 124 23.08 3.81 -12.75
C LEU A 124 22.91 2.35 -12.30
N PRO A 125 23.24 2.00 -11.04
CA PRO A 125 22.91 0.69 -10.49
C PRO A 125 21.40 0.43 -10.54
N ASP A 126 20.99 -0.83 -10.70
CA ASP A 126 19.59 -1.23 -10.56
C ASP A 126 19.02 -0.78 -9.21
N THR A 127 17.72 -0.54 -9.16
CA THR A 127 17.05 -0.17 -7.92
C THR A 127 15.81 -1.03 -7.71
N THR A 128 15.57 -1.42 -6.47
CA THR A 128 14.34 -2.11 -6.05
C THR A 128 13.54 -1.18 -5.17
N ILE A 129 12.26 -1.04 -5.47
CA ILE A 129 11.33 -0.21 -4.71
C ILE A 129 10.21 -1.09 -4.21
N ARG A 130 9.88 -0.94 -2.93
CA ARG A 130 8.74 -1.62 -2.29
C ARG A 130 7.49 -0.78 -2.42
N PHE A 131 6.44 -1.39 -2.93
CA PHE A 131 5.12 -0.80 -3.10
C PHE A 131 4.12 -1.49 -2.18
N SER A 132 3.25 -0.74 -1.52
CA SER A 132 2.17 -1.32 -0.71
C SER A 132 0.92 -1.45 -1.56
N ILE A 133 0.53 -2.68 -1.86
CA ILE A 133 -0.64 -3.00 -2.69
C ILE A 133 -1.86 -3.16 -1.77
N ASN A 134 -2.82 -2.27 -1.88
CA ASN A 134 -4.04 -2.25 -1.06
C ASN A 134 -5.32 -2.46 -1.87
N SER A 135 -5.23 -2.36 -3.19
CA SER A 135 -6.34 -2.54 -4.12
C SER A 135 -5.90 -3.25 -5.40
N ASN A 136 -6.85 -3.61 -6.26
CA ASN A 136 -6.56 -4.32 -7.51
C ASN A 136 -5.85 -3.46 -8.57
N SER A 137 -5.82 -2.14 -8.37
CA SER A 137 -5.09 -1.18 -9.20
C SER A 137 -4.55 -0.06 -8.32
N GLU A 138 -3.25 0.16 -8.39
CA GLU A 138 -2.54 1.20 -7.64
C GLU A 138 -1.66 2.01 -8.59
N PHE A 139 -1.65 3.34 -8.37
CA PHE A 139 -0.86 4.27 -9.15
C PHE A 139 0.26 4.87 -8.31
N TYR A 140 1.45 4.95 -8.89
CA TYR A 140 2.62 5.49 -8.24
C TYR A 140 3.35 6.47 -9.15
N THR A 141 3.88 7.52 -8.55
CA THR A 141 4.83 8.43 -9.20
C THR A 141 6.18 8.32 -8.51
N ILE A 142 7.20 7.95 -9.26
CA ILE A 142 8.57 7.85 -8.76
C ILE A 142 9.39 8.97 -9.36
N ASN A 143 9.86 9.86 -8.49
CA ASN A 143 10.68 11.00 -8.90
C ASN A 143 12.16 10.66 -8.82
N ASN A 144 12.94 11.19 -9.76
CA ASN A 144 14.40 11.07 -9.78
C ASN A 144 14.93 9.63 -9.84
N ILE A 145 14.16 8.70 -10.42
CA ILE A 145 14.60 7.31 -10.58
C ILE A 145 15.75 7.18 -11.57
N GLY A 146 15.95 8.16 -12.45
CA GLY A 146 16.83 8.06 -13.61
C GLY A 146 16.13 7.41 -14.80
N GLU A 147 16.81 7.28 -15.91
CA GLU A 147 16.28 6.62 -17.11
C GLU A 147 16.31 5.09 -16.92
N ILE A 148 15.17 4.41 -17.14
CA ILE A 148 15.08 2.95 -17.07
C ILE A 148 15.25 2.32 -18.45
N THR A 149 15.79 1.10 -18.50
CA THR A 149 16.01 0.35 -19.75
C THR A 149 14.71 -0.28 -20.29
N GLY A 150 13.59 -0.17 -19.58
CA GLY A 150 12.38 -0.92 -19.83
C GLY A 150 12.38 -2.32 -19.22
N SER A 151 13.48 -2.78 -18.64
CA SER A 151 13.53 -4.03 -17.90
C SER A 151 13.05 -3.80 -16.45
N ILE A 152 11.85 -4.29 -16.18
CA ILE A 152 11.21 -4.25 -14.87
C ILE A 152 10.97 -5.69 -14.42
N MET A 153 11.30 -6.00 -13.16
CA MET A 153 11.08 -7.33 -12.58
C MET A 153 10.16 -7.22 -11.37
N ILE A 154 9.09 -7.97 -11.38
CA ILE A 154 8.13 -8.11 -10.28
C ILE A 154 8.67 -9.17 -9.32
N ASP A 155 8.69 -8.87 -8.03
CA ASP A 155 9.12 -9.76 -6.95
C ASP A 155 10.44 -10.51 -7.28
N PRO A 156 11.54 -9.77 -7.50
CA PRO A 156 12.80 -10.35 -8.01
C PRO A 156 13.38 -11.43 -7.10
N ASP A 157 13.08 -11.39 -5.82
CA ASP A 157 13.60 -12.31 -4.80
C ASP A 157 12.56 -13.38 -4.37
N ASN A 158 11.40 -13.45 -5.04
CA ASN A 158 10.32 -14.41 -4.79
C ASN A 158 9.82 -14.42 -3.33
N TRP A 159 9.55 -13.24 -2.80
CA TRP A 159 9.05 -13.07 -1.42
C TRP A 159 7.60 -13.51 -1.23
N ILE A 160 6.80 -13.46 -2.30
CA ILE A 160 5.37 -13.76 -2.24
C ILE A 160 4.97 -14.79 -3.28
N ILE A 161 3.85 -15.48 -3.05
CA ILE A 161 3.25 -16.35 -4.06
C ILE A 161 2.52 -15.48 -5.07
N ASN A 162 3.05 -15.36 -6.27
CA ASN A 162 2.44 -14.57 -7.32
C ASN A 162 2.63 -15.22 -8.70
N ALA A 163 1.95 -14.66 -9.70
CA ALA A 163 2.28 -14.87 -11.10
C ALA A 163 2.56 -13.52 -11.76
N ASN A 164 3.46 -13.53 -12.73
CA ASN A 164 3.79 -12.35 -13.50
C ASN A 164 2.84 -12.25 -14.71
N GLY A 165 2.16 -11.12 -14.81
CA GLY A 165 1.41 -10.69 -15.97
C GLY A 165 2.26 -9.86 -16.93
N SER A 166 1.61 -9.03 -17.73
CA SER A 166 2.27 -8.15 -18.70
C SER A 166 2.98 -6.98 -18.00
N ILE A 167 4.14 -6.60 -18.54
CA ILE A 167 4.83 -5.35 -18.22
C ILE A 167 4.92 -4.55 -19.51
N ILE A 168 4.21 -3.42 -19.57
CA ILE A 168 3.99 -2.69 -20.83
C ILE A 168 4.35 -1.22 -20.61
N GLU A 169 5.23 -0.70 -21.49
CA GLU A 169 5.39 0.73 -21.62
C GLU A 169 4.18 1.29 -22.41
N THR A 170 3.64 2.39 -21.92
CA THR A 170 2.48 3.04 -22.55
C THR A 170 2.69 4.56 -22.59
N ASN A 171 2.09 5.20 -23.59
CA ASN A 171 2.09 6.67 -23.71
C ASN A 171 0.78 7.27 -23.17
N THR A 172 -0.09 6.45 -22.61
CA THR A 172 -1.44 6.82 -22.18
C THR A 172 -1.74 6.46 -20.73
N LEU A 173 -0.73 6.31 -19.88
CA LEU A 173 -1.01 6.38 -18.46
C LEU A 173 -1.50 7.81 -18.20
N ASN A 174 -2.78 8.02 -18.48
CA ASN A 174 -3.52 8.99 -17.71
C ASN A 174 -3.55 8.42 -16.28
N ILE A 175 -2.49 8.70 -15.53
CA ILE A 175 -2.79 9.08 -14.20
C ILE A 175 -3.79 10.23 -14.45
N ASN A 176 -5.07 9.99 -14.12
CA ASN A 176 -5.73 10.99 -13.36
C ASN A 176 -4.83 11.14 -12.12
N SER A 177 -3.63 11.70 -12.31
CA SER A 177 -3.15 12.65 -11.37
C SER A 177 -4.48 13.35 -11.08
N VAL A 178 -5.01 13.23 -9.90
CA VAL A 178 -5.32 14.48 -9.27
C VAL A 178 -4.11 15.27 -9.71
N GLU A 179 -4.23 15.93 -10.90
CA GLU A 179 -3.40 17.05 -11.17
C GLU A 179 -3.46 17.73 -9.83
N ASN A 180 -2.37 17.68 -9.08
CA ASN A 180 -1.94 18.91 -8.59
C ASN A 180 -1.77 19.74 -9.87
N GLU A 181 -2.90 20.11 -10.51
CA GLU A 181 -3.08 21.49 -10.77
C GLU A 181 -2.57 22.04 -9.47
N SER A 182 -1.39 22.62 -9.49
CA SER A 182 -1.08 23.58 -8.45
C SER A 182 -2.30 24.45 -8.51
N LEU A 183 -3.32 24.02 -7.70
CA LEU A 183 -4.49 24.81 -7.49
C LEU A 183 -3.78 26.02 -6.93
N ASN A 184 -3.60 27.05 -7.76
CA ASN A 184 -3.20 28.37 -7.30
C ASN A 184 -4.35 28.83 -6.41
N ILE A 185 -4.51 28.03 -5.32
CA ILE A 185 -5.51 28.27 -4.29
C ILE A 185 -4.90 29.35 -3.43
N ASP A 186 -5.38 30.54 -3.63
CA ASP A 186 -5.06 31.65 -2.77
C ASP A 186 -6.14 31.77 -1.69
N ILE A 187 -5.69 31.87 -0.45
CA ILE A 187 -6.55 32.17 0.69
C ILE A 187 -6.53 33.66 0.90
N VAL A 188 -7.64 34.32 0.66
CA VAL A 188 -7.72 35.79 0.74
C VAL A 188 -8.91 36.25 1.57
N PRO A 189 -8.70 37.24 2.47
CA PRO A 189 -7.43 37.80 2.91
C PRO A 189 -6.65 36.83 3.79
N ASN A 190 -5.30 36.84 3.72
CA ASN A 190 -4.43 36.17 4.64
C ASN A 190 -3.30 37.14 5.06
N PRO A 191 -3.25 37.62 6.32
CA PRO A 191 -4.15 37.27 7.45
C PRO A 191 -5.61 37.76 7.26
N SER A 192 -6.53 37.06 7.96
CA SER A 192 -7.96 37.39 7.98
C SER A 192 -8.47 37.70 9.39
N ASP A 193 -9.63 38.31 9.48
CA ASP A 193 -10.39 38.51 10.75
C ASP A 193 -11.26 37.29 11.12
N GLY A 194 -10.98 36.13 10.50
CA GLY A 194 -11.70 34.86 10.66
C GLY A 194 -12.70 34.59 9.54
N ILE A 195 -12.79 35.44 8.52
CA ILE A 195 -13.52 35.18 7.29
C ILE A 195 -12.56 35.31 6.11
N PHE A 196 -12.56 34.32 5.23
CA PHE A 196 -11.74 34.31 4.04
C PHE A 196 -12.40 33.51 2.91
N TRP A 197 -11.85 33.62 1.72
CA TRP A 197 -12.25 32.84 0.52
C TRP A 197 -11.08 32.05 0.01
N ILE A 198 -11.40 30.92 -0.62
CA ILE A 198 -10.47 30.18 -1.42
C ILE A 198 -10.70 30.58 -2.87
N GLN A 199 -9.70 31.26 -3.48
CA GLN A 199 -9.74 31.62 -4.90
C GLN A 199 -9.36 30.41 -5.75
N ASN A 200 -9.84 30.40 -7.00
CA ASN A 200 -9.61 29.35 -7.99
C ASN A 200 -10.12 27.94 -7.62
N LEU A 201 -11.05 27.86 -6.67
CA LEU A 201 -11.79 26.64 -6.41
C LEU A 201 -12.83 26.43 -7.51
N ASN A 202 -12.64 25.41 -8.36
CA ASN A 202 -13.48 25.17 -9.54
C ASN A 202 -14.60 24.15 -9.30
N SER A 203 -14.56 23.41 -8.19
CA SER A 203 -15.56 22.40 -7.83
C SER A 203 -15.79 22.38 -6.31
N LYS A 204 -16.84 21.66 -5.87
CA LYS A 204 -17.11 21.46 -4.46
C LYS A 204 -15.96 20.70 -3.80
N ALA A 205 -15.48 21.22 -2.65
CA ALA A 205 -14.37 20.63 -1.91
C ALA A 205 -14.71 20.42 -0.41
N GLU A 206 -14.09 19.45 0.22
CA GLU A 206 -14.07 19.33 1.68
C GLU A 206 -12.85 20.09 2.20
N ILE A 207 -13.10 21.03 3.11
CA ILE A 207 -12.06 21.85 3.73
C ILE A 207 -11.85 21.38 5.18
N THR A 208 -10.60 21.18 5.56
CA THR A 208 -10.24 20.82 6.93
C THR A 208 -9.29 21.86 7.51
N VAL A 209 -9.75 22.58 8.53
CA VAL A 209 -8.95 23.55 9.28
C VAL A 209 -8.27 22.85 10.45
N ARG A 210 -6.94 22.95 10.53
CA ARG A 210 -6.10 22.35 11.57
C ARG A 210 -5.29 23.42 12.30
N ASP A 211 -5.07 23.24 13.59
CA ASP A 211 -4.08 24.05 14.31
C ASP A 211 -2.64 23.60 13.99
N MET A 212 -1.65 24.33 14.48
CA MET A 212 -0.24 24.04 14.25
C MET A 212 0.23 22.70 14.84
N ASN A 213 -0.56 22.08 15.72
CA ASN A 213 -0.31 20.74 16.28
C ASN A 213 -1.01 19.65 15.45
N GLY A 214 -1.62 19.99 14.30
CA GLY A 214 -2.33 19.05 13.42
C GLY A 214 -3.73 18.65 13.87
N LYS A 215 -4.23 19.19 15.02
CA LYS A 215 -5.57 18.89 15.53
C LYS A 215 -6.62 19.56 14.63
N ILE A 216 -7.60 18.78 14.19
CA ILE A 216 -8.73 19.27 13.41
C ILE A 216 -9.59 20.19 14.29
N ARG A 217 -9.80 21.40 13.83
CA ARG A 217 -10.63 22.42 14.49
C ARG A 217 -11.98 22.60 13.82
N LYS A 218 -12.03 22.45 12.49
CA LYS A 218 -13.26 22.55 11.70
C LYS A 218 -13.17 21.71 10.44
N LYS A 219 -14.30 21.12 10.04
CA LYS A 219 -14.48 20.49 8.72
C LYS A 219 -15.75 21.07 8.09
N LEU A 220 -15.70 21.40 6.83
CA LEU A 220 -16.83 21.93 6.08
C LEU A 220 -16.76 21.58 4.60
N GLN A 221 -17.91 21.54 3.97
CA GLN A 221 -18.04 21.44 2.52
C GLN A 221 -18.14 22.84 1.94
N LEU A 222 -17.31 23.16 0.96
CA LEU A 222 -17.24 24.48 0.34
C LEU A 222 -17.62 24.39 -1.13
N ASN A 223 -18.49 25.28 -1.58
CA ASN A 223 -18.76 25.49 -3.00
C ASN A 223 -17.88 26.66 -3.54
N PRO A 224 -17.57 26.65 -4.86
CA PRO A 224 -16.83 27.73 -5.48
C PRO A 224 -17.43 29.11 -5.13
N GLY A 225 -16.57 30.07 -4.75
CA GLY A 225 -16.95 31.42 -4.38
C GLY A 225 -17.61 31.63 -3.01
N GLN A 226 -17.79 30.56 -2.23
CA GLN A 226 -18.32 30.63 -0.86
C GLN A 226 -17.22 31.04 0.13
N SER A 227 -17.55 31.92 1.10
CA SER A 227 -16.65 32.28 2.18
C SER A 227 -16.59 31.20 3.27
N ILE A 228 -15.46 31.13 3.94
CA ILE A 228 -15.24 30.30 5.12
C ILE A 228 -15.21 31.22 6.34
N ASP A 229 -16.06 30.92 7.33
CA ASP A 229 -16.05 31.58 8.64
C ASP A 229 -15.47 30.63 9.68
N ILE A 230 -14.37 31.04 10.33
CA ILE A 230 -13.71 30.33 11.42
C ILE A 230 -13.62 31.14 12.70
N LYS A 231 -14.48 32.16 12.87
CA LYS A 231 -14.49 33.01 14.10
C LYS A 231 -14.74 32.20 15.36
N ASP A 232 -15.45 31.07 15.24
CA ASP A 232 -15.73 30.11 16.30
C ASP A 232 -14.51 29.26 16.71
N VAL A 233 -13.46 29.23 15.88
CA VAL A 233 -12.24 28.44 16.16
C VAL A 233 -11.24 29.19 17.04
N GLY A 234 -11.40 30.52 17.14
CA GLY A 234 -10.51 31.40 17.90
C GLY A 234 -9.39 32.03 17.07
N LYS A 235 -8.62 32.92 17.69
CA LYS A 235 -7.46 33.55 17.04
C LYS A 235 -6.27 32.61 17.02
N GLY A 236 -5.60 32.52 15.91
CA GLY A 236 -4.41 31.65 15.78
C GLY A 236 -3.91 31.51 14.34
N THR A 237 -2.87 30.71 14.17
CA THR A 237 -2.39 30.25 12.86
C THR A 237 -2.96 28.87 12.60
N TYR A 238 -3.50 28.67 11.42
CA TYR A 238 -4.14 27.42 11.00
C TYR A 238 -3.60 26.94 9.67
N LEU A 239 -3.61 25.62 9.48
CA LEU A 239 -3.43 24.95 8.19
C LEU A 239 -4.80 24.64 7.61
N ILE A 240 -4.96 24.86 6.31
CA ILE A 240 -6.21 24.63 5.58
C ILE A 240 -5.94 23.71 4.41
#